data_0b69ef97e0b94e1d2b79edc1bd936b91
#
_entry.id   0b69ef97e0b94e1d2b79edc1bd936b91
#
_cell.length_a   1.000
_cell.length_b   1.000
_cell.length_c   1.000
_cell.angle_alpha   90.00
_cell.angle_beta   90.00
_cell.angle_gamma   90.00
#
_symmetry.space_group_name_H-M   'P 1'
#
loop_
_entity.id
_entity.type
_entity.pdbx_description
1 polymer ?
#
loop_
_entity_poly.entity_id
_entity_poly.type
_entity_poly.pdbx_seq_one_letter_code
_entity_poly.pdbx_strand_id
1 'polypeptide(L)'
;MMSQGGTVYLVGAGPGAADLMTLKGRALIEQADCVVYDALVSPVMLSWAKPGCEQVYVGKRAGNHALPQEQINKLLVECGRKYACTVRLKGGDPYVFGRGAEEAAALYAAGVAFEVVPGISSAIAGPAHAGIPVTHRSHCTQFTVFTGHEDATKTESTLDIAGIAAAKGTKVMLMGMSRLRSTLEQLMAAGQGGEVPAAAIQWAATARRRRVIATVATLADAVEQAGLGAPAVVVIGDVVACAPELDWYSRLPLAGKRIVVTRTREQAGELSSALSMLGADVTELPTIRIVPPTDRKDFAAAVVDSPHYDWLIFSSPNGVRKFFEAFFAVYEDIRELGGARIAAVGAGTAAELKKYGLMVDVMPKKAVAEELIAEFDRKADEFGGVANVTMLWVHSEKGRDVVYKELMKRQAIVDECIAYNTVPETEDPTGAKARLQEEGADLITFTSSSTVKNFMAMGIELPQGCKIASIGPITTATLKEYGLTPDIVSENHTIPGLVEAITAGFAS
;
A
#
# COMPACT_ATOMS: atom_id res chain seq x y z
N MET A 1 25.75 9.67 -31.33
CA MET A 1 26.15 9.34 -29.93
C MET A 1 24.93 9.61 -29.04
N MET A 2 24.24 8.56 -28.64
CA MET A 2 23.15 8.71 -27.64
C MET A 2 23.78 9.13 -26.32
N SER A 3 23.31 10.23 -25.73
CA SER A 3 23.78 10.74 -24.45
C SER A 3 23.56 9.66 -23.37
N GLN A 4 24.52 9.54 -22.45
CA GLN A 4 24.43 8.72 -21.23
C GLN A 4 23.37 9.29 -20.26
N GLY A 5 22.17 9.60 -20.74
CA GLY A 5 21.03 9.99 -19.91
C GLY A 5 20.19 8.76 -19.57
N GLY A 6 19.47 8.82 -18.44
CA GLY A 6 18.55 7.77 -18.05
C GLY A 6 17.28 7.72 -18.91
N THR A 7 16.38 6.82 -18.52
CA THR A 7 15.07 6.66 -19.17
C THR A 7 13.95 7.15 -18.26
N VAL A 8 12.99 7.90 -18.82
CA VAL A 8 11.76 8.30 -18.13
C VAL A 8 10.63 7.36 -18.52
N TYR A 9 10.04 6.70 -17.55
CA TYR A 9 8.92 5.79 -17.74
C TYR A 9 7.61 6.50 -17.36
N LEU A 10 6.71 6.69 -18.34
CA LEU A 10 5.36 7.22 -18.11
C LEU A 10 4.46 6.05 -17.74
N VAL A 11 4.20 5.86 -16.45
CA VAL A 11 3.55 4.66 -15.91
C VAL A 11 2.14 4.98 -15.45
N GLY A 12 1.17 4.20 -15.94
CA GLY A 12 -0.20 4.26 -15.44
C GLY A 12 -0.33 3.57 -14.08
N ALA A 13 -0.77 4.33 -13.07
CA ALA A 13 -1.01 3.84 -11.72
C ALA A 13 -2.33 3.07 -11.58
N GLY A 14 -3.13 2.97 -12.63
CA GLY A 14 -4.45 2.37 -12.54
C GLY A 14 -5.48 3.27 -11.84
N PRO A 15 -6.64 2.71 -11.50
CA PRO A 15 -7.82 3.47 -11.07
C PRO A 15 -7.83 3.85 -9.58
N GLY A 16 -6.79 3.48 -8.82
CA GLY A 16 -6.66 3.78 -7.39
C GLY A 16 -6.24 2.59 -6.53
N ALA A 17 -6.78 1.40 -6.74
CA ALA A 17 -6.37 0.19 -6.04
C ALA A 17 -4.94 -0.22 -6.45
N ALA A 18 -4.10 -0.50 -5.48
CA ALA A 18 -2.68 -0.81 -5.72
C ALA A 18 -2.47 -2.15 -6.44
N ASP A 19 -3.35 -3.11 -6.21
CA ASP A 19 -3.37 -4.44 -6.85
C ASP A 19 -3.80 -4.41 -8.33
N LEU A 20 -4.34 -3.28 -8.81
CA LEU A 20 -4.62 -3.03 -10.21
C LEU A 20 -3.46 -2.36 -10.96
N MET A 21 -2.30 -2.25 -10.34
CA MET A 21 -1.05 -1.85 -11.00
C MET A 21 -0.56 -2.98 -11.92
N THR A 22 0.00 -2.60 -13.07
CA THR A 22 0.65 -3.60 -13.94
C THR A 22 1.96 -4.11 -13.29
N LEU A 23 2.30 -5.37 -13.53
CA LEU A 23 3.56 -5.96 -13.03
C LEU A 23 4.78 -5.15 -13.47
N LYS A 24 4.78 -4.66 -14.73
CA LYS A 24 5.87 -3.82 -15.24
C LYS A 24 5.94 -2.47 -14.51
N GLY A 25 4.79 -1.83 -14.27
CA GLY A 25 4.73 -0.57 -13.51
C GLY A 25 5.30 -0.72 -12.11
N ARG A 26 4.94 -1.80 -11.41
CA ARG A 26 5.47 -2.12 -10.08
C ARG A 26 6.99 -2.34 -10.11
N ALA A 27 7.49 -3.18 -11.01
CA ALA A 27 8.92 -3.45 -11.13
C ALA A 27 9.75 -2.19 -11.41
N LEU A 28 9.19 -1.26 -12.19
CA LEU A 28 9.85 0.03 -12.47
C LEU A 28 9.87 0.94 -11.24
N ILE A 29 8.80 0.97 -10.43
CA ILE A 29 8.79 1.73 -9.17
C ILE A 29 9.84 1.18 -8.19
N GLU A 30 9.94 -0.16 -8.08
CA GLU A 30 10.92 -0.82 -7.22
C GLU A 30 12.38 -0.51 -7.61
N GLN A 31 12.65 -0.21 -8.89
CA GLN A 31 13.97 0.12 -9.42
C GLN A 31 14.23 1.63 -9.53
N ALA A 32 13.20 2.46 -9.36
CA ALA A 32 13.29 3.90 -9.63
C ALA A 32 14.32 4.62 -8.75
N ASP A 33 15.08 5.54 -9.35
CA ASP A 33 15.91 6.51 -8.64
C ASP A 33 15.10 7.76 -8.28
N CYS A 34 14.06 8.06 -9.09
CA CYS A 34 13.15 9.16 -8.88
C CYS A 34 11.71 8.76 -9.30
N VAL A 35 10.72 9.07 -8.46
CA VAL A 35 9.29 8.92 -8.75
C VAL A 35 8.62 10.28 -8.72
N VAL A 36 8.08 10.72 -9.86
CA VAL A 36 7.28 11.96 -9.99
C VAL A 36 5.80 11.56 -10.05
N TYR A 37 4.98 12.03 -9.11
CA TYR A 37 3.60 11.54 -8.95
C TYR A 37 2.58 12.64 -8.64
N ASP A 38 1.29 12.35 -8.87
CA ASP A 38 0.16 13.26 -8.62
C ASP A 38 -0.79 12.75 -7.51
N ALA A 39 -1.84 13.52 -7.22
CA ALA A 39 -2.77 13.29 -6.11
C ALA A 39 -3.63 12.01 -6.24
N LEU A 40 -3.75 11.43 -7.42
CA LEU A 40 -4.58 10.23 -7.66
C LEU A 40 -3.80 8.92 -7.47
N VAL A 41 -2.50 9.01 -7.20
CA VAL A 41 -1.65 7.86 -6.95
C VAL A 41 -1.83 7.37 -5.52
N SER A 42 -2.04 6.07 -5.34
CA SER A 42 -2.11 5.47 -4.01
C SER A 42 -0.75 5.58 -3.29
N PRO A 43 -0.72 6.05 -2.03
CA PRO A 43 0.52 6.10 -1.24
C PRO A 43 1.21 4.73 -1.08
N VAL A 44 0.44 3.63 -1.12
CA VAL A 44 0.99 2.25 -1.09
C VAL A 44 1.97 2.02 -2.24
N MET A 45 1.68 2.55 -3.43
CA MET A 45 2.58 2.39 -4.59
C MET A 45 3.92 3.10 -4.39
N LEU A 46 3.92 4.23 -3.68
CA LEU A 46 5.14 4.98 -3.39
C LEU A 46 6.04 4.24 -2.38
N SER A 47 5.45 3.42 -1.52
CA SER A 47 6.21 2.61 -0.56
C SER A 47 6.99 1.45 -1.21
N TRP A 48 6.71 1.12 -2.47
CA TRP A 48 7.47 0.10 -3.23
C TRP A 48 8.82 0.60 -3.73
N ALA A 49 9.03 1.93 -3.76
CA ALA A 49 10.29 2.50 -4.22
C ALA A 49 11.44 2.10 -3.29
N LYS A 50 12.61 1.84 -3.89
CA LYS A 50 13.83 1.48 -3.14
C LYS A 50 14.26 2.58 -2.16
N PRO A 51 14.98 2.23 -1.09
CA PRO A 51 15.57 3.21 -0.18
C PRO A 51 16.43 4.24 -0.93
N GLY A 52 16.25 5.53 -0.62
CA GLY A 52 16.96 6.62 -1.28
C GLY A 52 16.35 7.10 -2.61
N CYS A 53 15.25 6.52 -3.07
CA CYS A 53 14.50 7.02 -4.21
C CYS A 53 13.94 8.42 -3.93
N GLU A 54 14.20 9.40 -4.79
CA GLU A 54 13.61 10.73 -4.68
C GLU A 54 12.13 10.69 -5.08
N GLN A 55 11.24 11.24 -4.25
CA GLN A 55 9.80 11.27 -4.50
C GLN A 55 9.33 12.72 -4.68
N VAL A 56 8.89 13.07 -5.89
CA VAL A 56 8.51 14.44 -6.27
C VAL A 56 7.01 14.51 -6.52
N TYR A 57 6.30 15.22 -5.64
CA TYR A 57 4.86 15.45 -5.79
C TYR A 57 4.59 16.65 -6.71
N VAL A 58 3.76 16.46 -7.73
CA VAL A 58 3.41 17.51 -8.73
C VAL A 58 1.91 17.85 -8.77
N GLY A 59 1.11 17.22 -7.89
CA GLY A 59 -0.33 17.46 -7.80
C GLY A 59 -0.72 18.74 -7.07
N LYS A 60 -2.04 18.99 -6.92
CA LYS A 60 -2.56 20.08 -6.10
C LYS A 60 -2.41 19.77 -4.61
N ARG A 61 -1.86 20.70 -3.83
CA ARG A 61 -1.93 20.68 -2.36
C ARG A 61 -2.87 21.78 -1.87
N ALA A 62 -3.47 21.60 -0.70
CA ALA A 62 -4.22 22.67 -0.03
C ALA A 62 -3.33 23.92 0.10
N GLY A 63 -3.78 25.06 -0.46
CA GLY A 63 -3.03 26.32 -0.45
C GLY A 63 -1.97 26.49 -1.55
N ASN A 64 -1.65 25.48 -2.37
CA ASN A 64 -0.71 25.59 -3.49
C ASN A 64 -1.36 25.15 -4.80
N HIS A 65 -1.17 25.95 -5.85
CA HIS A 65 -1.59 25.57 -7.20
C HIS A 65 -0.79 24.34 -7.68
N ALA A 66 -1.44 23.44 -8.44
CA ALA A 66 -0.73 22.39 -9.14
C ALA A 66 0.35 23.00 -10.03
N LEU A 67 1.48 22.31 -10.17
CA LEU A 67 2.50 22.73 -11.13
C LEU A 67 1.88 22.79 -12.53
N PRO A 68 2.07 23.91 -13.28
CA PRO A 68 1.66 23.98 -14.69
C PRO A 68 2.31 22.84 -15.50
N GLN A 69 1.60 22.34 -16.52
CA GLN A 69 2.10 21.22 -17.32
C GLN A 69 3.47 21.47 -17.92
N GLU A 70 3.75 22.69 -18.35
CA GLU A 70 5.07 23.07 -18.87
C GLU A 70 6.20 22.89 -17.84
N GLN A 71 5.91 23.16 -16.56
CA GLN A 71 6.88 22.96 -15.48
C GLN A 71 7.07 21.48 -15.18
N ILE A 72 5.99 20.67 -15.25
CA ILE A 72 6.08 19.21 -15.12
C ILE A 72 6.93 18.65 -16.27
N ASN A 73 6.71 19.10 -17.50
CA ASN A 73 7.49 18.67 -18.65
C ASN A 73 9.00 18.97 -18.48
N LYS A 74 9.33 20.20 -18.01
CA LYS A 74 10.72 20.60 -17.71
C LYS A 74 11.33 19.72 -16.62
N LEU A 75 10.60 19.50 -15.52
CA LEU A 75 11.03 18.64 -14.42
C LEU A 75 11.33 17.22 -14.90
N LEU A 76 10.49 16.63 -15.75
CA LEU A 76 10.72 15.28 -16.28
C LEU A 76 11.98 15.21 -17.15
N VAL A 77 12.26 16.24 -17.95
CA VAL A 77 13.50 16.34 -18.73
C VAL A 77 14.73 16.42 -17.81
N GLU A 78 14.65 17.22 -16.75
CA GLU A 78 15.72 17.35 -15.74
C GLU A 78 15.96 16.03 -15.02
N CYS A 79 14.88 15.35 -14.56
CA CYS A 79 14.98 14.04 -13.91
C CYS A 79 15.57 12.98 -14.85
N GLY A 80 15.15 12.94 -16.13
CA GLY A 80 15.67 11.98 -17.10
C GLY A 80 17.15 12.20 -17.44
N ARG A 81 17.68 13.41 -17.24
CA ARG A 81 19.12 13.70 -17.37
C ARG A 81 19.92 13.38 -16.11
N LYS A 82 19.27 13.50 -14.93
CA LYS A 82 19.91 13.33 -13.60
C LYS A 82 19.95 11.87 -13.15
N TYR A 83 18.90 11.10 -13.40
CA TYR A 83 18.69 9.75 -12.88
C TYR A 83 18.71 8.70 -13.98
N ALA A 84 19.20 7.49 -13.68
CA ALA A 84 19.18 6.38 -14.63
C ALA A 84 17.74 5.87 -14.88
N CYS A 85 16.92 5.81 -13.84
CA CYS A 85 15.53 5.37 -13.90
C CYS A 85 14.61 6.40 -13.23
N THR A 86 13.83 7.13 -14.04
CA THR A 86 12.78 8.05 -13.55
C THR A 86 11.41 7.48 -13.88
N VAL A 87 10.52 7.36 -12.88
CA VAL A 87 9.12 6.95 -13.07
C VAL A 87 8.20 8.16 -12.92
N ARG A 88 7.47 8.51 -13.97
CA ARG A 88 6.31 9.42 -13.89
C ARG A 88 5.07 8.59 -13.67
N LEU A 89 4.56 8.58 -12.44
CA LEU A 89 3.40 7.79 -12.04
C LEU A 89 2.12 8.62 -12.15
N LYS A 90 1.16 8.17 -12.97
CA LYS A 90 -0.06 8.91 -13.36
C LYS A 90 -1.29 8.09 -13.04
N GLY A 91 -2.31 8.68 -12.41
CA GLY A 91 -3.60 8.01 -12.20
C GLY A 91 -4.23 7.52 -13.50
N GLY A 92 -4.81 6.31 -13.50
CA GLY A 92 -5.38 5.67 -14.68
C GLY A 92 -4.32 5.22 -15.69
N ASP A 93 -4.49 5.63 -16.93
CA ASP A 93 -3.59 5.39 -18.06
C ASP A 93 -2.93 6.71 -18.51
N PRO A 94 -1.62 6.74 -18.81
CA PRO A 94 -0.93 7.98 -19.20
C PRO A 94 -1.51 8.67 -20.43
N TYR A 95 -2.06 7.91 -21.38
CA TYR A 95 -2.56 8.41 -22.67
C TYR A 95 -4.08 8.57 -22.73
N VAL A 96 -4.81 8.15 -21.69
CA VAL A 96 -6.28 8.35 -21.62
C VAL A 96 -6.57 9.57 -20.74
N PHE A 97 -6.69 10.74 -21.36
CA PHE A 97 -6.90 12.07 -20.73
C PHE A 97 -5.88 12.41 -19.63
N GLY A 98 -4.72 11.74 -19.65
CA GLY A 98 -3.65 11.93 -18.65
C GLY A 98 -2.57 12.92 -19.06
N ARG A 99 -2.65 13.55 -20.23
CA ARG A 99 -1.64 14.47 -20.81
C ARG A 99 -0.25 13.83 -21.00
N GLY A 100 -0.13 12.49 -20.90
CA GLY A 100 1.14 11.77 -21.08
C GLY A 100 1.77 11.96 -22.46
N ALA A 101 0.96 12.21 -23.49
CA ALA A 101 1.47 12.52 -24.83
C ALA A 101 2.24 13.85 -24.88
N GLU A 102 1.81 14.87 -24.11
CA GLU A 102 2.54 16.14 -24.00
C GLU A 102 3.88 15.95 -23.25
N GLU A 103 3.89 15.14 -22.18
CA GLU A 103 5.09 14.77 -21.44
C GLU A 103 6.07 14.00 -22.34
N ALA A 104 5.58 13.00 -23.10
CA ALA A 104 6.38 12.23 -24.05
C ALA A 104 6.98 13.11 -25.17
N ALA A 105 6.18 14.03 -25.74
CA ALA A 105 6.65 14.95 -26.76
C ALA A 105 7.76 15.89 -26.25
N ALA A 106 7.65 16.36 -25.01
CA ALA A 106 8.69 17.19 -24.40
C ALA A 106 10.00 16.41 -24.16
N LEU A 107 9.90 15.17 -23.71
CA LEU A 107 11.06 14.28 -23.55
C LEU A 107 11.73 13.99 -24.89
N TYR A 108 10.94 13.67 -25.91
CA TYR A 108 11.44 13.45 -27.27
C TYR A 108 12.19 14.68 -27.83
N ALA A 109 11.57 15.86 -27.70
CA ALA A 109 12.19 17.10 -28.16
C ALA A 109 13.49 17.43 -27.41
N ALA A 110 13.62 17.00 -26.16
CA ALA A 110 14.82 17.19 -25.34
C ALA A 110 15.87 16.09 -25.52
N GLY A 111 15.63 15.09 -26.39
CA GLY A 111 16.52 13.95 -26.62
C GLY A 111 16.64 12.99 -25.41
N VAL A 112 15.66 12.97 -24.51
CA VAL A 112 15.61 12.08 -23.36
C VAL A 112 14.85 10.82 -23.74
N ALA A 113 15.43 9.65 -23.45
CA ALA A 113 14.77 8.37 -23.70
C ALA A 113 13.53 8.21 -22.81
N PHE A 114 12.45 7.70 -23.38
CA PHE A 114 11.23 7.43 -22.60
C PHE A 114 10.53 6.15 -23.07
N GLU A 115 9.70 5.61 -22.18
CA GLU A 115 8.81 4.50 -22.47
C GLU A 115 7.46 4.75 -21.81
N VAL A 116 6.37 4.30 -22.46
CA VAL A 116 5.01 4.37 -21.91
C VAL A 116 4.58 3.00 -21.45
N VAL A 117 4.18 2.90 -20.18
CA VAL A 117 3.61 1.70 -19.59
C VAL A 117 2.12 1.96 -19.32
N PRO A 118 1.23 1.34 -20.11
CA PRO A 118 -0.21 1.51 -19.93
C PRO A 118 -0.69 1.17 -18.52
N GLY A 119 -1.78 1.79 -18.10
CA GLY A 119 -2.47 1.49 -16.86
C GLY A 119 -3.96 1.22 -17.10
N ILE A 120 -4.64 0.67 -16.11
CA ILE A 120 -6.09 0.45 -16.20
C ILE A 120 -6.79 1.80 -16.05
N SER A 121 -7.43 2.26 -17.12
CA SER A 121 -8.20 3.51 -17.09
C SER A 121 -9.42 3.41 -16.17
N SER A 122 -9.71 4.47 -15.42
CA SER A 122 -10.94 4.59 -14.63
C SER A 122 -12.22 4.51 -15.49
N ALA A 123 -12.13 4.79 -16.79
CA ALA A 123 -13.25 4.63 -17.73
C ALA A 123 -13.73 3.17 -17.84
N ILE A 124 -12.88 2.21 -17.53
CA ILE A 124 -13.18 0.77 -17.57
C ILE A 124 -13.34 0.22 -16.14
N ALA A 125 -12.34 0.47 -15.30
CA ALA A 125 -12.34 -0.07 -13.95
C ALA A 125 -13.41 0.53 -13.03
N GLY A 126 -13.73 1.81 -13.21
CA GLY A 126 -14.74 2.49 -12.42
C GLY A 126 -16.12 1.84 -12.55
N PRO A 127 -16.65 1.72 -13.75
CA PRO A 127 -17.91 1.01 -13.99
C PRO A 127 -17.86 -0.43 -13.51
N ALA A 128 -16.78 -1.18 -13.80
CA ALA A 128 -16.65 -2.60 -13.41
C ALA A 128 -16.76 -2.78 -11.89
N HIS A 129 -16.11 -1.92 -11.09
CA HIS A 129 -16.23 -1.94 -9.63
C HIS A 129 -17.63 -1.53 -9.13
N ALA A 130 -18.42 -0.85 -9.95
CA ALA A 130 -19.80 -0.48 -9.64
C ALA A 130 -20.83 -1.50 -10.15
N GLY A 131 -20.38 -2.64 -10.70
CA GLY A 131 -21.27 -3.63 -11.29
C GLY A 131 -21.87 -3.20 -12.63
N ILE A 132 -21.22 -2.26 -13.34
CA ILE A 132 -21.69 -1.72 -14.61
C ILE A 132 -20.69 -2.14 -15.71
N PRO A 133 -21.01 -3.11 -16.56
CA PRO A 133 -20.15 -3.47 -17.70
C PRO A 133 -20.24 -2.37 -18.77
N VAL A 134 -19.08 -1.90 -19.28
CA VAL A 134 -19.10 -0.87 -20.36
C VAL A 134 -19.59 -1.42 -21.70
N THR A 135 -19.60 -2.72 -21.89
CA THR A 135 -20.20 -3.43 -23.02
C THR A 135 -20.99 -4.64 -22.51
N HIS A 136 -22.10 -4.99 -23.18
CA HIS A 136 -22.90 -6.17 -22.85
C HIS A 136 -23.61 -6.65 -24.09
N ARG A 137 -23.56 -7.98 -24.37
CA ARG A 137 -24.12 -8.57 -25.62
C ARG A 137 -25.59 -8.16 -25.89
N SER A 138 -26.39 -8.06 -24.83
CA SER A 138 -27.83 -7.75 -24.94
C SER A 138 -28.12 -6.23 -24.85
N HIS A 139 -27.18 -5.40 -24.36
CA HIS A 139 -27.45 -3.97 -24.17
C HIS A 139 -26.69 -3.10 -25.16
N CYS A 140 -25.42 -3.40 -25.43
CA CYS A 140 -24.59 -2.59 -26.32
C CYS A 140 -23.35 -3.32 -26.84
N THR A 141 -22.93 -2.97 -28.06
CA THR A 141 -21.74 -3.51 -28.73
C THR A 141 -20.61 -2.49 -28.87
N GLN A 142 -20.84 -1.26 -28.42
CA GLN A 142 -19.85 -0.16 -28.45
C GLN A 142 -19.95 0.73 -27.23
N PHE A 143 -18.87 1.41 -26.89
CA PHE A 143 -18.88 2.46 -25.90
C PHE A 143 -17.99 3.62 -26.32
N THR A 144 -18.35 4.83 -25.87
CA THR A 144 -17.65 6.07 -26.16
C THR A 144 -17.10 6.64 -24.86
N VAL A 145 -15.80 6.99 -24.82
CA VAL A 145 -15.18 7.68 -23.70
C VAL A 145 -14.87 9.10 -24.08
N PHE A 146 -15.26 10.06 -23.26
CA PHE A 146 -15.04 11.49 -23.50
C PHE A 146 -14.74 12.23 -22.19
N THR A 147 -14.17 13.42 -22.32
CA THR A 147 -13.91 14.30 -21.17
C THR A 147 -15.02 15.34 -21.01
N GLY A 148 -15.46 15.55 -19.76
CA GLY A 148 -16.35 16.64 -19.42
C GLY A 148 -15.62 17.98 -19.12
N HIS A 149 -14.28 17.97 -19.22
CA HIS A 149 -13.47 19.16 -18.97
C HIS A 149 -12.50 19.40 -20.13
N GLU A 150 -12.65 20.51 -20.80
CA GLU A 150 -11.71 21.00 -21.82
C GLU A 150 -10.83 22.11 -21.24
N ASP A 151 -9.71 22.36 -21.90
CA ASP A 151 -8.82 23.46 -21.57
C ASP A 151 -9.56 24.80 -21.70
N ALA A 152 -9.62 25.56 -20.62
CA ALA A 152 -10.30 26.86 -20.59
C ALA A 152 -9.68 27.91 -21.51
N THR A 153 -8.46 27.65 -22.03
CA THR A 153 -7.77 28.53 -22.98
C THR A 153 -8.22 28.34 -24.43
N LYS A 154 -8.97 27.25 -24.72
CA LYS A 154 -9.51 27.00 -26.06
C LYS A 154 -10.63 28.00 -26.39
N THR A 155 -10.54 28.60 -27.57
CA THR A 155 -11.57 29.52 -28.09
C THR A 155 -12.82 28.78 -28.58
N GLU A 156 -12.68 27.52 -28.98
CA GLU A 156 -13.78 26.68 -29.46
C GLU A 156 -13.70 25.28 -28.78
N SER A 157 -14.88 24.76 -28.41
CA SER A 157 -14.98 23.39 -27.89
C SER A 157 -14.70 22.39 -29.00
N THR A 158 -13.85 21.41 -28.71
CA THR A 158 -13.61 20.25 -29.60
C THR A 158 -14.52 19.06 -29.26
N LEU A 159 -15.39 19.22 -28.25
CA LEU A 159 -16.30 18.17 -27.80
C LEU A 159 -17.54 18.16 -28.73
N ASP A 160 -17.64 17.10 -29.55
CA ASP A 160 -18.80 16.89 -30.42
C ASP A 160 -19.99 16.33 -29.60
N ILE A 161 -20.71 17.23 -28.93
CA ILE A 161 -21.89 16.87 -28.11
C ILE A 161 -22.96 16.16 -28.96
N ALA A 162 -23.19 16.62 -30.19
CA ALA A 162 -24.18 16.02 -31.08
C ALA A 162 -23.78 14.57 -31.48
N GLY A 163 -22.52 14.37 -31.84
CA GLY A 163 -22.00 13.05 -32.17
C GLY A 163 -22.02 12.13 -30.95
N ILE A 164 -21.69 12.62 -29.77
CA ILE A 164 -21.76 11.84 -28.51
C ILE A 164 -23.22 11.48 -28.21
N ALA A 165 -24.17 12.41 -28.31
CA ALA A 165 -25.58 12.14 -28.06
C ALA A 165 -26.13 11.09 -29.04
N ALA A 166 -25.78 11.20 -30.33
CA ALA A 166 -26.20 10.26 -31.37
C ALA A 166 -25.51 8.88 -31.29
N ALA A 167 -24.31 8.78 -30.63
CA ALA A 167 -23.60 7.52 -30.51
C ALA A 167 -24.43 6.50 -29.74
N LYS A 168 -24.59 5.32 -30.35
CA LYS A 168 -25.26 4.18 -29.71
C LYS A 168 -24.37 3.53 -28.65
N GLY A 169 -24.99 2.88 -27.66
CA GLY A 169 -24.28 2.17 -26.62
C GLY A 169 -23.90 3.02 -25.40
N THR A 170 -22.92 2.58 -24.68
CA THR A 170 -22.52 3.18 -23.40
C THR A 170 -21.66 4.42 -23.63
N LYS A 171 -21.92 5.46 -22.86
CA LYS A 171 -21.11 6.68 -22.81
C LYS A 171 -20.45 6.80 -21.44
N VAL A 172 -19.13 7.01 -21.41
CA VAL A 172 -18.36 7.15 -20.18
C VAL A 172 -17.68 8.52 -20.18
N MET A 173 -18.08 9.37 -19.24
CA MET A 173 -17.52 10.72 -19.07
C MET A 173 -16.51 10.74 -17.93
N LEU A 174 -15.31 11.20 -18.22
CA LEU A 174 -14.27 11.46 -17.24
C LEU A 174 -14.16 12.97 -16.98
N MET A 175 -13.69 13.34 -15.77
CA MET A 175 -13.44 14.74 -15.36
C MET A 175 -14.65 15.68 -15.51
N GLY A 176 -15.88 15.14 -15.50
CA GLY A 176 -17.08 15.92 -15.79
C GLY A 176 -17.85 16.45 -14.58
N MET A 177 -17.44 16.18 -13.33
CA MET A 177 -18.25 16.46 -12.15
C MET A 177 -18.58 17.95 -11.97
N SER A 178 -17.64 18.85 -12.22
CA SER A 178 -17.87 20.30 -12.09
C SER A 178 -18.84 20.88 -13.13
N ARG A 179 -19.08 20.16 -14.21
CA ARG A 179 -19.97 20.53 -15.32
C ARG A 179 -21.07 19.50 -15.57
N LEU A 180 -21.32 18.63 -14.60
CA LEU A 180 -22.22 17.48 -14.79
C LEU A 180 -23.58 17.91 -15.31
N ARG A 181 -24.24 18.85 -14.62
CA ARG A 181 -25.57 19.37 -15.00
C ARG A 181 -25.58 19.91 -16.41
N SER A 182 -24.70 20.87 -16.72
CA SER A 182 -24.67 21.50 -18.06
C SER A 182 -24.33 20.50 -19.16
N THR A 183 -23.46 19.51 -18.91
CA THR A 183 -23.14 18.49 -19.91
C THR A 183 -24.33 17.55 -20.18
N LEU A 184 -25.07 17.15 -19.15
CA LEU A 184 -26.27 16.32 -19.32
C LEU A 184 -27.38 17.08 -20.05
N GLU A 185 -27.59 18.39 -19.73
CA GLU A 185 -28.54 19.24 -20.44
C GLU A 185 -28.18 19.42 -21.91
N GLN A 186 -26.91 19.62 -22.25
CA GLN A 186 -26.44 19.70 -23.63
C GLN A 186 -26.63 18.38 -24.38
N LEU A 187 -26.35 17.24 -23.76
CA LEU A 187 -26.59 15.94 -24.35
C LEU A 187 -28.08 15.71 -24.63
N MET A 188 -28.96 16.05 -23.68
CA MET A 188 -30.42 15.98 -23.88
C MET A 188 -30.89 16.92 -24.99
N ALA A 189 -30.42 18.14 -25.05
CA ALA A 189 -30.73 19.11 -26.12
C ALA A 189 -30.27 18.57 -27.50
N ALA A 190 -29.19 17.77 -27.53
CA ALA A 190 -28.68 17.13 -28.74
C ALA A 190 -29.33 15.75 -29.04
N GLY A 191 -30.40 15.35 -28.31
CA GLY A 191 -31.20 14.16 -28.59
C GLY A 191 -30.89 12.94 -27.73
N GLN A 192 -30.04 13.04 -26.70
CA GLN A 192 -29.89 11.98 -25.71
C GLN A 192 -31.17 11.86 -24.88
N GLY A 193 -31.77 10.65 -24.82
CA GLY A 193 -32.99 10.43 -24.05
C GLY A 193 -32.78 10.69 -22.55
N GLY A 194 -33.69 11.49 -21.95
CA GLY A 194 -33.64 11.84 -20.53
C GLY A 194 -33.86 10.66 -19.60
N GLU A 195 -34.64 9.65 -20.04
CA GLU A 195 -34.97 8.43 -19.28
C GLU A 195 -33.89 7.34 -19.33
N VAL A 196 -32.83 7.55 -20.15
CA VAL A 196 -31.74 6.57 -20.24
C VAL A 196 -31.04 6.45 -18.88
N PRO A 197 -30.80 5.22 -18.37
CA PRO A 197 -30.12 5.02 -17.12
C PRO A 197 -28.72 5.64 -17.11
N ALA A 198 -28.36 6.24 -15.98
CA ALA A 198 -27.06 6.88 -15.79
C ALA A 198 -26.55 6.66 -14.35
N ALA A 199 -25.25 6.66 -14.18
CA ALA A 199 -24.60 6.50 -12.87
C ALA A 199 -23.40 7.44 -12.73
N ALA A 200 -23.19 7.96 -11.53
CA ALA A 200 -21.96 8.62 -11.11
C ALA A 200 -21.26 7.76 -10.07
N ILE A 201 -19.96 7.49 -10.27
CA ILE A 201 -19.16 6.61 -9.44
C ILE A 201 -17.95 7.40 -8.97
N GLN A 202 -17.95 7.75 -7.68
CA GLN A 202 -16.88 8.48 -7.02
C GLN A 202 -15.86 7.51 -6.42
N TRP A 203 -14.57 7.84 -6.47
CA TRP A 203 -13.48 7.04 -5.94
C TRP A 203 -13.55 5.56 -6.39
N ALA A 204 -13.94 5.35 -7.63
CA ALA A 204 -14.08 4.04 -8.22
C ALA A 204 -12.80 3.20 -8.06
N ALA A 205 -12.94 1.89 -7.90
CA ALA A 205 -11.86 0.96 -7.63
C ALA A 205 -11.04 1.27 -6.33
N THR A 206 -11.66 1.95 -5.38
CA THR A 206 -11.13 2.10 -4.02
C THR A 206 -12.20 1.74 -3.01
N ALA A 207 -11.83 1.50 -1.77
CA ALA A 207 -12.78 1.25 -0.68
C ALA A 207 -13.64 2.47 -0.32
N ARG A 208 -13.27 3.67 -0.78
CA ARG A 208 -14.07 4.90 -0.67
C ARG A 208 -15.17 5.01 -1.72
N ARG A 209 -15.34 3.98 -2.55
CA ARG A 209 -16.32 4.01 -3.63
C ARG A 209 -17.71 4.38 -3.14
N ARG A 210 -18.28 5.40 -3.76
CA ARG A 210 -19.69 5.79 -3.63
C ARG A 210 -20.29 5.82 -5.03
N ARG A 211 -21.54 5.45 -5.17
CA ARG A 211 -22.24 5.56 -6.45
C ARG A 211 -23.65 6.10 -6.25
N VAL A 212 -24.13 6.77 -7.31
CA VAL A 212 -25.52 7.17 -7.48
C VAL A 212 -25.98 6.65 -8.84
N ILE A 213 -27.15 6.02 -8.86
CA ILE A 213 -27.82 5.54 -10.06
C ILE A 213 -29.12 6.34 -10.22
N ALA A 214 -29.35 6.88 -11.40
CA ALA A 214 -30.49 7.69 -11.75
C ALA A 214 -30.76 7.60 -13.27
N THR A 215 -31.46 8.55 -13.86
CA THR A 215 -31.56 8.75 -15.30
C THR A 215 -30.73 9.95 -15.74
N VAL A 216 -30.49 10.13 -17.03
CA VAL A 216 -29.78 11.30 -17.56
C VAL A 216 -30.42 12.61 -17.06
N ALA A 217 -31.76 12.67 -17.01
CA ALA A 217 -32.50 13.85 -16.57
C ALA A 217 -32.34 14.15 -15.07
N THR A 218 -32.17 13.14 -14.24
CA THR A 218 -32.20 13.28 -12.76
C THR A 218 -30.85 13.08 -12.09
N LEU A 219 -29.81 12.65 -12.83
CA LEU A 219 -28.51 12.30 -12.24
C LEU A 219 -27.84 13.47 -11.54
N ALA A 220 -27.91 14.67 -12.10
CA ALA A 220 -27.27 15.84 -11.50
C ALA A 220 -27.85 16.15 -10.12
N ASP A 221 -29.20 16.14 -9.97
CA ASP A 221 -29.88 16.38 -8.69
C ASP A 221 -29.54 15.27 -7.68
N ALA A 222 -29.56 14.02 -8.13
CA ALA A 222 -29.24 12.87 -7.27
C ALA A 222 -27.77 12.91 -6.77
N VAL A 223 -26.84 13.36 -7.61
CA VAL A 223 -25.41 13.55 -7.25
C VAL A 223 -25.26 14.68 -6.22
N GLU A 224 -25.94 15.80 -6.41
CA GLU A 224 -25.94 16.92 -5.46
C GLU A 224 -26.51 16.51 -4.10
N GLN A 225 -27.67 15.84 -4.08
CA GLN A 225 -28.31 15.34 -2.86
C GLN A 225 -27.42 14.33 -2.11
N ALA A 226 -26.72 13.47 -2.83
CA ALA A 226 -25.79 12.51 -2.25
C ALA A 226 -24.44 13.12 -1.87
N GLY A 227 -24.16 14.38 -2.23
CA GLY A 227 -22.88 15.05 -1.96
C GLY A 227 -21.69 14.34 -2.63
N LEU A 228 -21.87 13.81 -3.85
CA LEU A 228 -20.78 13.22 -4.62
C LEU A 228 -20.00 14.30 -5.36
N GLY A 229 -18.67 14.19 -5.36
CA GLY A 229 -17.75 15.10 -6.03
C GLY A 229 -16.67 14.39 -6.84
N ALA A 230 -15.69 15.14 -7.28
CA ALA A 230 -14.49 14.57 -7.92
C ALA A 230 -13.56 13.86 -6.91
N PRO A 231 -12.80 12.88 -7.34
CA PRO A 231 -12.77 12.28 -8.67
C PRO A 231 -13.94 11.30 -8.89
N ALA A 232 -14.60 11.37 -10.04
CA ALA A 232 -15.69 10.46 -10.38
C ALA A 232 -15.75 10.17 -11.88
N VAL A 233 -16.37 9.04 -12.21
CA VAL A 233 -16.70 8.59 -13.56
C VAL A 233 -18.21 8.61 -13.70
N VAL A 234 -18.73 9.11 -14.82
CA VAL A 234 -20.16 9.08 -15.15
C VAL A 234 -20.37 8.10 -16.29
N VAL A 235 -21.37 7.22 -16.13
CA VAL A 235 -21.74 6.22 -17.12
C VAL A 235 -23.19 6.46 -17.54
N ILE A 236 -23.46 6.48 -18.83
CA ILE A 236 -24.80 6.65 -19.42
C ILE A 236 -25.05 5.47 -20.37
N GLY A 237 -26.18 4.80 -20.21
CA GLY A 237 -26.59 3.70 -21.08
C GLY A 237 -27.30 2.57 -20.34
N ASP A 238 -27.95 1.69 -21.09
CA ASP A 238 -28.77 0.59 -20.57
C ASP A 238 -27.99 -0.39 -19.69
N VAL A 239 -26.66 -0.46 -19.85
CA VAL A 239 -25.77 -1.29 -19.01
C VAL A 239 -25.80 -0.91 -17.53
N VAL A 240 -26.23 0.30 -17.20
CA VAL A 240 -26.37 0.76 -15.81
C VAL A 240 -27.43 -0.07 -15.07
N ALA A 241 -28.42 -0.60 -15.78
CA ALA A 241 -29.44 -1.48 -15.22
C ALA A 241 -28.87 -2.83 -14.71
N CYS A 242 -27.67 -3.23 -15.13
CA CYS A 242 -27.00 -4.44 -14.65
C CYS A 242 -26.45 -4.29 -13.23
N ALA A 243 -26.29 -3.06 -12.75
CA ALA A 243 -25.61 -2.78 -11.48
C ALA A 243 -26.16 -3.52 -10.26
N PRO A 244 -27.48 -3.69 -10.05
CA PRO A 244 -28.01 -4.38 -8.87
C PRO A 244 -27.58 -5.86 -8.80
N GLU A 245 -27.46 -6.52 -9.96
CA GLU A 245 -27.08 -7.93 -10.04
C GLU A 245 -25.57 -8.13 -10.02
N LEU A 246 -24.82 -7.22 -10.62
CA LEU A 246 -23.38 -7.35 -10.85
C LEU A 246 -22.51 -6.60 -9.83
N ASP A 247 -23.09 -5.95 -8.82
CA ASP A 247 -22.33 -5.26 -7.78
C ASP A 247 -21.68 -6.26 -6.81
N TRP A 248 -20.59 -6.83 -7.24
CA TRP A 248 -19.79 -7.76 -6.47
C TRP A 248 -19.06 -7.07 -5.32
N TYR A 249 -18.63 -5.81 -5.53
CA TYR A 249 -17.82 -5.08 -4.56
C TYR A 249 -18.57 -4.77 -3.27
N SER A 250 -19.83 -4.33 -3.34
CA SER A 250 -20.64 -4.05 -2.14
C SER A 250 -20.98 -5.31 -1.33
N ARG A 251 -20.74 -6.51 -1.88
CA ARG A 251 -20.93 -7.79 -1.19
C ARG A 251 -19.69 -8.23 -0.42
N LEU A 252 -18.57 -7.53 -0.56
CA LEU A 252 -17.37 -7.83 0.23
C LEU A 252 -17.61 -7.52 1.70
N PRO A 253 -17.13 -8.39 2.62
CA PRO A 253 -17.44 -8.28 4.05
C PRO A 253 -17.06 -6.95 4.71
N LEU A 254 -16.01 -6.30 4.21
CA LEU A 254 -15.49 -5.03 4.73
C LEU A 254 -15.66 -3.88 3.73
N ALA A 255 -16.59 -4.01 2.76
CA ALA A 255 -16.81 -2.99 1.75
C ALA A 255 -17.06 -1.61 2.38
N GLY A 256 -16.22 -0.64 2.02
CA GLY A 256 -16.31 0.74 2.47
C GLY A 256 -15.90 0.99 3.93
N LYS A 257 -15.38 -0.01 4.66
CA LYS A 257 -14.88 0.19 6.01
C LYS A 257 -13.49 0.80 5.99
N ARG A 258 -13.29 1.88 6.73
CA ARG A 258 -11.98 2.56 6.88
C ARG A 258 -11.22 1.93 8.05
N ILE A 259 -10.13 1.26 7.76
CA ILE A 259 -9.36 0.51 8.74
C ILE A 259 -7.92 1.06 8.81
N VAL A 260 -7.49 1.42 10.01
CA VAL A 260 -6.11 1.86 10.26
C VAL A 260 -5.28 0.70 10.76
N VAL A 261 -4.15 0.45 10.10
CA VAL A 261 -3.17 -0.58 10.47
C VAL A 261 -1.95 0.10 11.06
N THR A 262 -1.65 -0.16 12.36
CA THR A 262 -0.59 0.52 13.12
C THR A 262 0.76 -0.22 13.11
N ARG A 263 0.96 -1.21 12.21
CA ARG A 263 2.22 -1.97 12.10
C ARG A 263 3.31 -1.17 11.38
N THR A 264 4.57 -1.65 11.50
CA THR A 264 5.66 -1.16 10.64
C THR A 264 5.32 -1.37 9.18
N ARG A 265 5.81 -0.49 8.30
CA ARG A 265 5.58 -0.59 6.84
C ARG A 265 5.92 -1.98 6.28
N GLU A 266 7.03 -2.56 6.73
CA GLU A 266 7.51 -3.88 6.27
C GLU A 266 6.59 -5.04 6.70
N GLN A 267 5.82 -4.86 7.78
CA GLN A 267 4.93 -5.88 8.33
C GLN A 267 3.44 -5.59 8.08
N ALA A 268 3.09 -4.36 7.68
CA ALA A 268 1.71 -3.96 7.43
C ALA A 268 1.14 -4.66 6.19
N GLY A 269 1.98 -4.92 5.18
CA GLY A 269 1.55 -5.37 3.86
C GLY A 269 0.66 -6.63 3.85
N GLU A 270 0.94 -7.63 4.70
CA GLU A 270 0.11 -8.84 4.79
C GLU A 270 -1.30 -8.53 5.34
N LEU A 271 -1.38 -7.81 6.47
CA LEU A 271 -2.66 -7.42 7.06
C LEU A 271 -3.42 -6.44 6.17
N SER A 272 -2.73 -5.41 5.66
CA SER A 272 -3.31 -4.41 4.77
C SER A 272 -3.87 -5.03 3.50
N SER A 273 -3.13 -5.93 2.85
CA SER A 273 -3.58 -6.63 1.65
C SER A 273 -4.79 -7.50 1.92
N ALA A 274 -4.78 -8.28 3.01
CA ALA A 274 -5.89 -9.15 3.38
C ALA A 274 -7.17 -8.34 3.65
N LEU A 275 -7.08 -7.23 4.38
CA LEU A 275 -8.23 -6.35 4.64
C LEU A 275 -8.72 -5.65 3.36
N SER A 276 -7.82 -5.19 2.50
CA SER A 276 -8.18 -4.57 1.22
C SER A 276 -8.88 -5.53 0.27
N MET A 277 -8.44 -6.79 0.20
CA MET A 277 -9.13 -7.85 -0.58
C MET A 277 -10.56 -8.11 -0.11
N LEU A 278 -10.86 -7.83 1.16
CA LEU A 278 -12.20 -7.91 1.72
C LEU A 278 -13.01 -6.61 1.56
N GLY A 279 -12.47 -5.62 0.85
CA GLY A 279 -13.14 -4.36 0.50
C GLY A 279 -12.86 -3.19 1.44
N ALA A 280 -11.96 -3.33 2.41
CA ALA A 280 -11.63 -2.25 3.34
C ALA A 280 -10.79 -1.14 2.69
N ASP A 281 -11.03 0.09 3.09
CA ASP A 281 -10.15 1.23 2.85
C ASP A 281 -9.08 1.28 3.94
N VAL A 282 -7.90 0.75 3.62
CA VAL A 282 -6.82 0.59 4.58
C VAL A 282 -5.89 1.80 4.55
N THR A 283 -5.67 2.38 5.73
CA THR A 283 -4.65 3.40 5.98
C THR A 283 -3.54 2.80 6.83
N GLU A 284 -2.33 2.72 6.28
CA GLU A 284 -1.16 2.30 7.05
C GLU A 284 -0.62 3.50 7.83
N LEU A 285 -0.69 3.41 9.16
CA LEU A 285 -0.14 4.39 10.09
C LEU A 285 0.96 3.72 10.92
N PRO A 286 2.19 3.64 10.41
CA PRO A 286 3.27 3.03 11.14
C PRO A 286 3.58 3.84 12.40
N THR A 287 3.62 3.17 13.55
CA THR A 287 3.91 3.80 14.85
C THR A 287 5.38 3.69 15.25
N ILE A 288 6.11 2.84 14.53
CA ILE A 288 7.54 2.61 14.74
C ILE A 288 8.27 2.49 13.41
N ARG A 289 9.54 2.86 13.44
CA ARG A 289 10.48 2.71 12.33
C ARG A 289 11.66 1.86 12.76
N ILE A 290 12.05 0.93 11.91
CA ILE A 290 13.27 0.13 12.06
C ILE A 290 14.44 0.95 11.50
N VAL A 291 15.43 1.18 12.34
CA VAL A 291 16.65 1.92 11.98
C VAL A 291 17.88 1.04 12.22
N PRO A 292 19.01 1.32 11.56
CA PRO A 292 20.27 0.64 11.86
C PRO A 292 20.60 0.68 13.35
N PRO A 293 21.37 -0.28 13.87
CA PRO A 293 21.83 -0.26 15.25
C PRO A 293 22.71 0.98 15.53
N THR A 294 22.80 1.37 16.80
CA THR A 294 23.66 2.50 17.23
C THR A 294 25.11 2.22 16.90
N ASP A 295 25.59 1.02 17.19
CA ASP A 295 26.92 0.57 16.78
C ASP A 295 26.87 -0.28 15.52
N ARG A 296 27.15 0.38 14.39
CA ARG A 296 27.19 -0.29 13.07
C ARG A 296 28.47 -1.10 12.88
N LYS A 297 29.55 -0.78 13.62
CA LYS A 297 30.84 -1.50 13.47
C LYS A 297 30.76 -2.84 14.15
N ASP A 298 30.24 -2.89 15.38
CA ASP A 298 30.03 -4.14 16.09
C ASP A 298 29.05 -5.06 15.36
N PHE A 299 27.98 -4.50 14.80
CA PHE A 299 27.06 -5.25 13.95
C PHE A 299 27.76 -5.85 12.73
N ALA A 300 28.56 -5.04 12.01
CA ALA A 300 29.28 -5.52 10.82
C ALA A 300 30.31 -6.59 11.19
N ALA A 301 31.03 -6.42 12.29
CA ALA A 301 31.97 -7.41 12.80
C ALA A 301 31.27 -8.74 13.14
N ALA A 302 30.14 -8.70 13.86
CA ALA A 302 29.36 -9.88 14.20
C ALA A 302 28.84 -10.62 12.95
N VAL A 303 28.48 -9.89 11.88
CA VAL A 303 28.09 -10.49 10.60
C VAL A 303 29.27 -11.17 9.91
N VAL A 304 30.44 -10.52 9.88
CA VAL A 304 31.67 -11.09 9.30
C VAL A 304 32.11 -12.35 10.07
N ASP A 305 31.98 -12.35 11.39
CA ASP A 305 32.37 -13.49 12.22
C ASP A 305 31.33 -14.61 12.28
N SER A 306 30.14 -14.39 11.70
CA SER A 306 29.01 -15.33 11.80
C SER A 306 29.31 -16.76 11.32
N PRO A 307 30.21 -17.06 10.35
CA PRO A 307 30.59 -18.41 9.98
C PRO A 307 31.30 -19.21 11.06
N HIS A 308 31.81 -18.59 12.10
CA HIS A 308 32.58 -19.21 13.16
C HIS A 308 31.73 -19.66 14.36
N TYR A 309 30.43 -19.39 14.35
CA TYR A 309 29.52 -19.81 15.43
C TYR A 309 28.89 -21.15 15.15
N ASP A 310 28.70 -21.94 16.24
CA ASP A 310 27.97 -23.19 16.18
C ASP A 310 26.44 -22.95 16.02
N TRP A 311 25.94 -21.83 16.54
CA TRP A 311 24.52 -21.46 16.48
C TRP A 311 24.31 -20.00 16.13
N LEU A 312 23.28 -19.77 15.30
CA LEU A 312 22.70 -18.45 15.08
C LEU A 312 21.29 -18.42 15.67
N ILE A 313 21.04 -17.51 16.61
CA ILE A 313 19.76 -17.39 17.31
C ILE A 313 19.07 -16.11 16.86
N PHE A 314 17.90 -16.20 16.24
CA PHE A 314 17.15 -15.07 15.74
C PHE A 314 15.91 -14.79 16.59
N SER A 315 15.81 -13.58 17.13
CA SER A 315 14.69 -13.17 17.99
C SER A 315 13.49 -12.62 17.22
N SER A 316 13.67 -12.20 15.96
CA SER A 316 12.60 -11.54 15.20
C SER A 316 12.81 -11.64 13.68
N PRO A 317 11.73 -11.50 12.87
CA PRO A 317 11.84 -11.39 11.41
C PRO A 317 12.70 -10.19 10.96
N ASN A 318 12.64 -9.06 11.68
CA ASN A 318 13.46 -7.89 11.36
C ASN A 318 14.96 -8.17 11.58
N GLY A 319 15.29 -8.89 12.65
CA GLY A 319 16.68 -9.36 12.89
C GLY A 319 17.18 -10.22 11.75
N VAL A 320 16.36 -11.17 11.26
CA VAL A 320 16.69 -11.99 10.10
C VAL A 320 16.98 -11.13 8.87
N ARG A 321 16.05 -10.25 8.49
CA ARG A 321 16.23 -9.40 7.30
C ARG A 321 17.49 -8.53 7.40
N LYS A 322 17.67 -7.84 8.51
CA LYS A 322 18.82 -6.93 8.68
C LYS A 322 20.16 -7.67 8.73
N PHE A 323 20.17 -8.85 9.33
CA PHE A 323 21.34 -9.71 9.32
C PHE A 323 21.69 -10.16 7.89
N PHE A 324 20.74 -10.72 7.13
CA PHE A 324 21.00 -11.21 5.78
C PHE A 324 21.23 -10.08 4.76
N GLU A 325 20.62 -8.90 4.94
CA GLU A 325 20.95 -7.71 4.17
C GLU A 325 22.45 -7.34 4.31
N ALA A 326 22.98 -7.38 5.54
CA ALA A 326 24.38 -7.13 5.80
C ALA A 326 25.27 -8.32 5.40
N PHE A 327 24.83 -9.55 5.61
CA PHE A 327 25.56 -10.77 5.25
C PHE A 327 25.82 -10.81 3.74
N PHE A 328 24.84 -10.60 2.91
CA PHE A 328 24.99 -10.58 1.45
C PHE A 328 25.69 -9.33 0.89
N ALA A 329 25.97 -8.33 1.72
CA ALA A 329 26.89 -7.24 1.37
C ALA A 329 28.36 -7.66 1.52
N VAL A 330 28.63 -8.73 2.26
CA VAL A 330 29.99 -9.26 2.55
C VAL A 330 30.24 -10.58 1.80
N TYR A 331 29.27 -11.47 1.83
CA TYR A 331 29.32 -12.81 1.30
C TYR A 331 28.38 -12.96 0.09
N GLU A 332 28.82 -13.69 -0.93
CA GLU A 332 28.00 -13.92 -2.14
C GLU A 332 27.04 -15.10 -2.01
N ASP A 333 27.32 -16.02 -1.09
CA ASP A 333 26.61 -17.31 -0.95
C ASP A 333 26.20 -17.58 0.49
N ILE A 334 24.96 -18.05 0.71
CA ILE A 334 24.46 -18.45 2.03
C ILE A 334 25.27 -19.57 2.66
N ARG A 335 25.95 -20.39 1.85
CA ARG A 335 26.83 -21.49 2.30
C ARG A 335 28.02 -21.01 3.11
N GLU A 336 28.38 -19.73 3.01
CA GLU A 336 29.42 -19.11 3.85
C GLU A 336 29.03 -19.08 5.34
N LEU A 337 27.76 -19.28 5.71
CA LEU A 337 27.36 -19.52 7.11
C LEU A 337 27.91 -20.83 7.67
N GLY A 338 28.48 -21.69 6.82
CA GLY A 338 29.03 -22.97 7.23
C GLY A 338 27.99 -23.95 7.79
N GLY A 339 28.35 -24.67 8.85
CA GLY A 339 27.49 -25.65 9.51
C GLY A 339 26.70 -25.14 10.71
N ALA A 340 26.55 -23.82 10.86
CA ALA A 340 25.85 -23.25 12.00
C ALA A 340 24.39 -23.72 12.07
N ARG A 341 23.95 -24.12 13.25
CA ARG A 341 22.55 -24.46 13.54
C ARG A 341 21.73 -23.20 13.77
N ILE A 342 20.46 -23.28 13.47
CA ILE A 342 19.58 -22.11 13.50
C ILE A 342 18.51 -22.27 14.59
N ALA A 343 18.40 -21.26 15.46
CA ALA A 343 17.30 -21.16 16.41
C ALA A 343 16.45 -19.91 16.14
N ALA A 344 15.13 -20.03 16.30
CA ALA A 344 14.20 -18.94 16.14
C ALA A 344 13.23 -18.86 17.32
N VAL A 345 12.96 -17.66 17.82
CA VAL A 345 12.02 -17.45 18.94
C VAL A 345 10.58 -17.77 18.55
N GLY A 346 10.22 -17.68 17.28
CA GLY A 346 8.84 -17.93 16.87
C GLY A 346 8.64 -18.20 15.39
N ALA A 347 7.42 -18.63 15.05
CA ALA A 347 7.04 -19.06 13.70
C ALA A 347 7.24 -17.97 12.62
N GLY A 348 6.99 -16.70 12.94
CA GLY A 348 7.25 -15.59 12.00
C GLY A 348 8.73 -15.43 11.67
N THR A 349 9.61 -15.64 12.64
CA THR A 349 11.07 -15.63 12.44
C THR A 349 11.52 -16.82 11.60
N ALA A 350 10.97 -18.02 11.88
CA ALA A 350 11.24 -19.22 11.09
C ALA A 350 10.76 -19.09 9.64
N ALA A 351 9.59 -18.49 9.41
CA ALA A 351 9.08 -18.21 8.08
C ALA A 351 9.97 -17.23 7.29
N GLU A 352 10.56 -16.25 7.97
CA GLU A 352 11.51 -15.32 7.35
C GLU A 352 12.83 -16.02 6.97
N LEU A 353 13.38 -16.84 7.86
CA LEU A 353 14.58 -17.66 7.60
C LEU A 353 14.39 -18.61 6.40
N LYS A 354 13.19 -19.20 6.27
CA LYS A 354 12.85 -20.08 5.15
C LYS A 354 12.97 -19.40 3.78
N LYS A 355 12.77 -18.07 3.68
CA LYS A 355 12.95 -17.32 2.43
C LYS A 355 14.41 -17.34 1.94
N TYR A 356 15.36 -17.52 2.85
CA TYR A 356 16.78 -17.69 2.57
C TYR A 356 17.20 -19.15 2.42
N GLY A 357 16.22 -20.10 2.43
CA GLY A 357 16.47 -21.52 2.32
C GLY A 357 16.93 -22.19 3.63
N LEU A 358 16.87 -21.48 4.75
CA LEU A 358 17.29 -21.99 6.05
C LEU A 358 16.14 -22.64 6.80
N MET A 359 16.38 -23.82 7.35
CA MET A 359 15.48 -24.53 8.26
C MET A 359 15.90 -24.25 9.71
N VAL A 360 14.92 -24.24 10.60
CA VAL A 360 15.15 -23.96 12.03
C VAL A 360 15.27 -25.29 12.78
N ASP A 361 16.38 -25.46 13.51
CA ASP A 361 16.65 -26.64 14.33
C ASP A 361 15.92 -26.58 15.68
N VAL A 362 15.87 -25.38 16.28
CA VAL A 362 15.23 -25.14 17.57
C VAL A 362 14.24 -23.98 17.49
N MET A 363 12.96 -24.28 17.78
CA MET A 363 11.91 -23.29 17.88
C MET A 363 10.88 -23.70 18.94
N PRO A 364 10.53 -22.83 19.90
CA PRO A 364 9.56 -23.12 20.92
C PRO A 364 8.12 -23.13 20.37
N LYS A 365 7.20 -23.78 21.08
CA LYS A 365 5.77 -23.75 20.76
C LYS A 365 5.14 -22.38 21.04
N LYS A 366 5.62 -21.68 22.07
CA LYS A 366 5.21 -20.29 22.38
C LYS A 366 6.38 -19.36 22.08
N ALA A 367 6.12 -18.32 21.33
CA ALA A 367 7.13 -17.37 20.86
C ALA A 367 7.62 -16.41 21.96
N VAL A 368 8.25 -16.94 23.00
CA VAL A 368 8.88 -16.19 24.08
C VAL A 368 10.29 -16.74 24.39
N ALA A 369 11.16 -15.87 24.87
CA ALA A 369 12.57 -16.19 25.12
C ALA A 369 12.74 -17.34 26.12
N GLU A 370 11.93 -17.35 27.16
CA GLU A 370 11.94 -18.36 28.22
C GLU A 370 11.64 -19.77 27.68
N GLU A 371 10.69 -19.86 26.75
CA GLU A 371 10.35 -21.14 26.11
C GLU A 371 11.42 -21.60 25.10
N LEU A 372 12.13 -20.65 24.46
CA LEU A 372 13.28 -21.01 23.61
C LEU A 372 14.36 -21.71 24.43
N ILE A 373 14.66 -21.19 25.61
CA ILE A 373 15.64 -21.78 26.51
C ILE A 373 15.19 -23.18 26.98
N ALA A 374 13.92 -23.33 27.35
CA ALA A 374 13.35 -24.63 27.69
C ALA A 374 13.39 -25.64 26.52
N GLU A 375 13.29 -25.14 25.27
CA GLU A 375 13.42 -26.00 24.09
C GLU A 375 14.87 -26.46 23.85
N PHE A 376 15.85 -25.59 24.09
CA PHE A 376 17.27 -26.01 24.09
C PHE A 376 17.53 -27.10 25.13
N ASP A 377 17.00 -26.94 26.35
CA ASP A 377 17.14 -27.97 27.41
C ASP A 377 16.46 -29.29 27.00
N ARG A 378 15.27 -29.23 26.38
CA ARG A 378 14.52 -30.42 25.91
C ARG A 378 15.25 -31.19 24.80
N LYS A 379 15.97 -30.48 23.94
CA LYS A 379 16.71 -31.06 22.81
C LYS A 379 18.19 -31.24 23.10
N ALA A 380 18.63 -31.08 24.35
CA ALA A 380 20.04 -31.19 24.73
C ALA A 380 20.68 -32.53 24.29
N ASP A 381 19.94 -33.64 24.35
CA ASP A 381 20.42 -34.95 23.91
C ASP A 381 20.65 -35.02 22.39
N GLU A 382 19.92 -34.26 21.59
CA GLU A 382 20.07 -34.23 20.13
C GLU A 382 21.32 -33.47 19.69
N PHE A 383 21.76 -32.48 20.46
CA PHE A 383 22.81 -31.53 20.06
C PHE A 383 24.07 -31.60 20.97
N GLY A 384 24.06 -32.38 22.01
CA GLY A 384 25.18 -32.48 22.98
C GLY A 384 25.15 -31.37 24.04
N GLY A 385 24.02 -30.69 24.24
CA GLY A 385 23.87 -29.56 25.14
C GLY A 385 24.41 -28.25 24.56
N VAL A 386 24.51 -27.22 25.41
CA VAL A 386 24.94 -25.88 25.00
C VAL A 386 26.23 -25.39 25.70
N ALA A 387 26.80 -26.22 26.62
CA ALA A 387 28.01 -25.85 27.35
C ALA A 387 29.24 -25.79 26.42
N ASN A 388 29.99 -24.70 26.49
CA ASN A 388 31.14 -24.36 25.64
C ASN A 388 30.83 -24.27 24.13
N VAL A 389 29.54 -24.07 23.78
CA VAL A 389 29.08 -23.87 22.39
C VAL A 389 29.05 -22.39 22.11
N THR A 390 29.55 -21.98 20.94
CA THR A 390 29.56 -20.57 20.49
C THR A 390 28.25 -20.22 19.82
N MET A 391 27.60 -19.13 20.27
CA MET A 391 26.28 -18.71 19.82
C MET A 391 26.27 -17.23 19.48
N LEU A 392 25.79 -16.88 18.30
CA LEU A 392 25.51 -15.51 17.92
C LEU A 392 24.02 -15.22 18.07
N TRP A 393 23.67 -14.32 18.98
CA TRP A 393 22.29 -13.94 19.23
C TRP A 393 21.91 -12.64 18.50
N VAL A 394 21.12 -12.78 17.44
CA VAL A 394 20.66 -11.69 16.56
C VAL A 394 19.34 -11.12 17.08
N HIS A 395 19.37 -9.86 17.55
CA HIS A 395 18.22 -9.23 18.18
C HIS A 395 18.17 -7.70 17.95
N SER A 396 17.16 -7.02 18.53
CA SER A 396 17.03 -5.56 18.54
C SER A 396 17.74 -4.96 19.73
N GLU A 397 18.22 -3.71 19.59
CA GLU A 397 18.93 -2.97 20.67
C GLU A 397 18.14 -2.89 21.99
N LYS A 398 16.79 -2.86 21.91
CA LYS A 398 15.89 -2.84 23.08
C LYS A 398 15.33 -4.22 23.43
N GLY A 399 15.99 -5.31 23.01
CA GLY A 399 15.60 -6.68 23.35
C GLY A 399 15.78 -6.95 24.86
N ARG A 400 14.95 -7.88 25.40
CA ARG A 400 15.18 -8.39 26.75
C ARG A 400 16.37 -9.34 26.73
N ASP A 401 17.27 -9.21 27.69
CA ASP A 401 18.51 -9.98 27.79
C ASP A 401 18.34 -11.41 28.36
N VAL A 402 17.11 -11.93 28.38
CA VAL A 402 16.78 -13.26 28.93
C VAL A 402 17.55 -14.35 28.20
N VAL A 403 17.58 -14.34 26.86
CA VAL A 403 18.28 -15.36 26.06
C VAL A 403 19.76 -15.40 26.44
N TYR A 404 20.42 -14.25 26.43
CA TYR A 404 21.82 -14.09 26.80
C TYR A 404 22.10 -14.63 28.20
N LYS A 405 21.38 -14.14 29.22
CA LYS A 405 21.59 -14.52 30.61
C LYS A 405 21.37 -16.01 30.88
N GLU A 406 20.34 -16.57 30.30
CA GLU A 406 20.00 -17.97 30.55
C GLU A 406 20.93 -18.94 29.82
N LEU A 407 21.44 -18.61 28.65
CA LEU A 407 22.44 -19.42 27.95
C LEU A 407 23.80 -19.31 28.62
N MET A 408 24.21 -18.15 29.08
CA MET A 408 25.45 -17.98 29.86
C MET A 408 25.43 -18.76 31.18
N LYS A 409 24.29 -18.86 31.87
CA LYS A 409 24.14 -19.74 33.04
C LYS A 409 24.38 -21.23 32.70
N ARG A 410 24.12 -21.63 31.46
CA ARG A 410 24.33 -22.98 30.91
C ARG A 410 25.72 -23.17 30.33
N GLN A 411 26.64 -22.21 30.61
CA GLN A 411 28.03 -22.21 30.15
C GLN A 411 28.18 -22.14 28.62
N ALA A 412 27.19 -21.62 27.90
CA ALA A 412 27.36 -21.27 26.48
C ALA A 412 28.23 -19.99 26.34
N ILE A 413 28.91 -19.86 25.21
CA ILE A 413 29.65 -18.66 24.83
C ILE A 413 28.73 -17.85 23.90
N VAL A 414 28.16 -16.78 24.40
CA VAL A 414 27.13 -16.03 23.65
C VAL A 414 27.64 -14.64 23.31
N ASP A 415 27.67 -14.32 22.02
CA ASP A 415 27.91 -12.97 21.53
C ASP A 415 26.60 -12.34 21.04
N GLU A 416 26.44 -11.03 21.27
CA GLU A 416 25.26 -10.26 20.88
C GLU A 416 25.49 -9.63 19.50
N CYS A 417 24.54 -9.85 18.59
CA CYS A 417 24.46 -9.18 17.31
C CYS A 417 23.23 -8.25 17.30
N ILE A 418 23.42 -6.99 17.67
CA ILE A 418 22.38 -5.97 17.63
C ILE A 418 22.16 -5.58 16.16
N ALA A 419 21.17 -6.18 15.50
CA ALA A 419 20.95 -6.02 14.08
C ALA A 419 20.18 -4.74 13.71
N TYR A 420 19.40 -4.19 14.64
CA TYR A 420 18.57 -3.01 14.40
C TYR A 420 18.12 -2.35 15.71
N ASN A 421 17.68 -1.09 15.58
CA ASN A 421 16.94 -0.41 16.65
C ASN A 421 15.51 -0.11 16.18
N THR A 422 14.60 0.00 17.16
CA THR A 422 13.19 0.38 16.95
C THR A 422 12.99 1.74 17.57
N VAL A 423 12.65 2.73 16.75
CA VAL A 423 12.36 4.10 17.19
C VAL A 423 10.91 4.47 16.90
N PRO A 424 10.28 5.36 17.67
CA PRO A 424 8.97 5.89 17.31
C PRO A 424 9.01 6.54 15.92
N GLU A 425 7.94 6.38 15.14
CA GLU A 425 7.77 7.12 13.90
C GLU A 425 7.27 8.53 14.23
N THR A 426 8.06 9.52 13.88
CA THR A 426 7.74 10.94 14.14
C THR A 426 7.30 11.68 12.89
N GLU A 427 7.58 11.11 11.71
CA GLU A 427 7.24 11.70 10.43
C GLU A 427 5.97 11.04 9.87
N ASP A 428 5.19 11.81 9.12
CA ASP A 428 4.02 11.32 8.38
C ASP A 428 4.20 11.55 6.86
N PRO A 429 5.17 10.88 6.24
CA PRO A 429 5.48 11.11 4.83
C PRO A 429 4.36 10.65 3.88
N THR A 430 3.42 9.84 4.37
CA THR A 430 2.26 9.37 3.61
C THR A 430 1.01 10.18 3.83
N GLY A 431 1.00 11.11 4.81
CA GLY A 431 -0.20 11.84 5.22
C GLY A 431 -1.23 10.97 5.96
N ALA A 432 -0.84 9.78 6.46
CA ALA A 432 -1.75 8.85 7.12
C ALA A 432 -2.34 9.42 8.42
N LYS A 433 -1.53 10.16 9.19
CA LYS A 433 -1.99 10.86 10.41
C LYS A 433 -2.99 11.95 10.07
N ALA A 434 -2.68 12.80 9.10
CA ALA A 434 -3.58 13.84 8.63
C ALA A 434 -4.89 13.24 8.12
N ARG A 435 -4.79 12.17 7.33
CA ARG A 435 -5.95 11.46 6.81
C ARG A 435 -6.85 10.89 7.91
N LEU A 436 -6.25 10.26 8.95
CA LEU A 436 -7.00 9.75 10.09
C LEU A 436 -7.75 10.86 10.83
N GLN A 437 -7.13 12.05 10.99
CA GLN A 437 -7.75 13.19 11.65
C GLN A 437 -8.88 13.82 10.83
N GLU A 438 -8.72 13.90 9.50
CA GLU A 438 -9.70 14.54 8.61
C GLU A 438 -10.85 13.61 8.24
N GLU A 439 -10.57 12.34 7.94
CA GLU A 439 -11.55 11.38 7.42
C GLU A 439 -12.09 10.43 8.51
N GLY A 440 -11.40 10.31 9.65
CA GLY A 440 -11.68 9.34 10.70
C GLY A 440 -11.37 7.90 10.28
N ALA A 441 -11.77 6.94 11.13
CA ALA A 441 -11.69 5.51 10.87
C ALA A 441 -12.87 4.77 11.51
N ASP A 442 -13.24 3.62 10.93
CA ASP A 442 -14.25 2.72 11.51
C ASP A 442 -13.59 1.69 12.45
N LEU A 443 -12.28 1.42 12.24
CA LEU A 443 -11.49 0.50 13.07
C LEU A 443 -10.01 0.89 13.08
N ILE A 444 -9.36 0.73 14.25
CA ILE A 444 -7.90 0.76 14.38
C ILE A 444 -7.41 -0.59 14.90
N THR A 445 -6.35 -1.14 14.28
CA THR A 445 -5.80 -2.44 14.65
C THR A 445 -4.49 -2.31 15.40
N PHE A 446 -4.34 -3.08 16.48
CA PHE A 446 -3.10 -3.19 17.25
C PHE A 446 -2.61 -4.64 17.29
N THR A 447 -1.39 -4.85 16.87
CA THR A 447 -0.78 -6.19 16.74
C THR A 447 0.35 -6.46 17.75
N SER A 448 0.64 -5.50 18.63
CA SER A 448 1.60 -5.65 19.73
C SER A 448 1.46 -4.55 20.77
N SER A 449 1.97 -4.78 21.98
CA SER A 449 2.04 -3.76 23.03
C SER A 449 2.84 -2.52 22.61
N SER A 450 3.89 -2.69 21.80
CA SER A 450 4.70 -1.57 21.32
C SER A 450 3.93 -0.68 20.35
N THR A 451 3.08 -1.24 19.48
CA THR A 451 2.24 -0.44 18.60
C THR A 451 1.22 0.40 19.37
N VAL A 452 0.67 -0.13 20.46
CA VAL A 452 -0.22 0.62 21.36
C VAL A 452 0.53 1.80 22.00
N LYS A 453 1.67 1.52 22.67
CA LYS A 453 2.46 2.54 23.38
C LYS A 453 2.88 3.67 22.46
N ASN A 454 3.35 3.32 21.27
CA ASN A 454 3.81 4.31 20.31
C ASN A 454 2.67 5.11 19.68
N PHE A 455 1.54 4.47 19.37
CA PHE A 455 0.35 5.19 18.90
C PHE A 455 -0.11 6.23 19.93
N MET A 456 -0.19 5.85 21.20
CA MET A 456 -0.55 6.78 22.28
C MET A 456 0.47 7.93 22.41
N ALA A 457 1.78 7.64 22.23
CA ALA A 457 2.83 8.65 22.24
C ALA A 457 2.76 9.64 21.05
N MET A 458 2.11 9.28 19.93
CA MET A 458 1.89 10.19 18.82
C MET A 458 0.85 11.30 19.12
N GLY A 459 0.14 11.20 20.25
CA GLY A 459 -0.89 12.17 20.64
C GLY A 459 -2.07 12.26 19.67
N ILE A 460 -2.39 11.16 19.00
CA ILE A 460 -3.53 11.08 18.07
C ILE A 460 -4.77 10.69 18.87
N GLU A 461 -5.82 11.52 18.79
CA GLU A 461 -7.12 11.18 19.36
C GLU A 461 -7.82 10.14 18.50
N LEU A 462 -8.44 9.17 19.14
CA LEU A 462 -9.26 8.17 18.46
C LEU A 462 -10.52 8.84 17.89
N PRO A 463 -10.87 8.61 16.62
CA PRO A 463 -12.10 9.13 16.06
C PRO A 463 -13.33 8.63 16.84
N GLN A 464 -14.35 9.47 16.96
CA GLN A 464 -15.58 9.11 17.64
C GLN A 464 -16.25 7.90 16.99
N GLY A 465 -16.59 6.88 17.77
CA GLY A 465 -17.21 5.64 17.28
C GLY A 465 -16.26 4.68 16.57
N CYS A 466 -14.95 4.97 16.54
CA CYS A 466 -13.96 4.07 16.00
C CYS A 466 -13.77 2.85 16.89
N LYS A 467 -13.95 1.66 16.33
CA LYS A 467 -13.68 0.39 17.01
C LYS A 467 -12.17 0.15 17.15
N ILE A 468 -11.79 -0.67 18.12
CA ILE A 468 -10.41 -1.10 18.36
C ILE A 468 -10.31 -2.61 18.20
N ALA A 469 -9.36 -3.08 17.37
CA ALA A 469 -9.04 -4.50 17.25
C ALA A 469 -7.67 -4.81 17.85
N SER A 470 -7.60 -5.89 18.61
CA SER A 470 -6.38 -6.40 19.26
C SER A 470 -6.08 -7.83 18.81
N ILE A 471 -4.81 -8.09 18.48
CA ILE A 471 -4.35 -9.42 18.03
C ILE A 471 -4.37 -10.47 19.15
N GLY A 472 -4.39 -10.05 20.42
CA GLY A 472 -4.36 -11.01 21.52
C GLY A 472 -4.24 -10.39 22.91
N PRO A 473 -4.16 -11.23 23.96
CA PRO A 473 -4.34 -10.82 25.36
C PRO A 473 -3.26 -9.83 25.85
N ILE A 474 -2.00 -9.97 25.42
CA ILE A 474 -0.91 -9.06 25.84
C ILE A 474 -1.16 -7.64 25.30
N THR A 475 -1.56 -7.54 24.03
CA THR A 475 -1.91 -6.25 23.43
C THR A 475 -3.16 -5.66 24.06
N THR A 476 -4.15 -6.50 24.35
CA THR A 476 -5.38 -6.12 25.07
C THR A 476 -5.07 -5.57 26.48
N ALA A 477 -4.18 -6.22 27.22
CA ALA A 477 -3.76 -5.73 28.54
C ALA A 477 -3.11 -4.34 28.45
N THR A 478 -2.23 -4.13 27.47
CA THR A 478 -1.61 -2.83 27.24
C THR A 478 -2.63 -1.75 26.86
N LEU A 479 -3.62 -2.06 26.01
CA LEU A 479 -4.72 -1.12 25.69
C LEU A 479 -5.46 -0.67 26.96
N LYS A 480 -5.76 -1.61 27.87
CA LYS A 480 -6.42 -1.33 29.14
C LYS A 480 -5.60 -0.44 30.06
N GLU A 481 -4.25 -0.58 30.06
CA GLU A 481 -3.35 0.33 30.79
C GLU A 481 -3.51 1.81 30.37
N TYR A 482 -3.88 2.04 29.11
CA TYR A 482 -4.18 3.37 28.56
C TYR A 482 -5.67 3.74 28.60
N GLY A 483 -6.51 2.98 29.32
CA GLY A 483 -7.95 3.23 29.45
C GLY A 483 -8.77 2.87 28.20
N LEU A 484 -8.19 2.10 27.27
CA LEU A 484 -8.85 1.67 26.04
C LEU A 484 -9.32 0.22 26.16
N THR A 485 -10.56 -0.04 25.72
CA THR A 485 -11.11 -1.40 25.67
C THR A 485 -11.27 -1.81 24.22
N PRO A 486 -10.62 -2.90 23.76
CA PRO A 486 -10.82 -3.37 22.39
C PRO A 486 -12.23 -3.94 22.21
N ASP A 487 -12.87 -3.59 21.09
CA ASP A 487 -14.17 -4.13 20.66
C ASP A 487 -14.02 -5.52 20.04
N ILE A 488 -12.86 -5.77 19.42
CA ILE A 488 -12.55 -7.02 18.71
C ILE A 488 -11.23 -7.56 19.24
N VAL A 489 -11.23 -8.80 19.71
CA VAL A 489 -10.02 -9.51 20.14
C VAL A 489 -9.93 -10.82 19.37
N SER A 490 -8.79 -11.05 18.71
CA SER A 490 -8.56 -12.29 17.98
C SER A 490 -8.31 -13.45 18.95
N GLU A 491 -8.97 -14.57 18.73
CA GLU A 491 -8.72 -15.82 19.47
C GLU A 491 -7.43 -16.49 19.02
N ASN A 492 -7.17 -16.46 17.71
CA ASN A 492 -5.93 -16.93 17.10
C ASN A 492 -4.98 -15.75 16.93
N HIS A 493 -3.92 -15.67 17.72
CA HIS A 493 -2.99 -14.53 17.77
C HIS A 493 -2.09 -14.42 16.51
N THR A 494 -2.70 -14.54 15.33
CA THR A 494 -2.08 -14.49 14.01
C THR A 494 -2.76 -13.43 13.14
N ILE A 495 -2.12 -13.02 12.04
CA ILE A 495 -2.73 -12.08 11.10
C ILE A 495 -4.03 -12.64 10.49
N PRO A 496 -4.08 -13.89 9.99
CA PRO A 496 -5.33 -14.49 9.51
C PRO A 496 -6.42 -14.51 10.58
N GLY A 497 -6.11 -14.87 11.83
CA GLY A 497 -7.08 -14.86 12.93
C GLY A 497 -7.60 -13.46 13.26
N LEU A 498 -6.76 -12.43 13.18
CA LEU A 498 -7.19 -11.04 13.37
C LEU A 498 -8.13 -10.58 12.24
N VAL A 499 -7.84 -10.92 10.99
CA VAL A 499 -8.69 -10.63 9.83
C VAL A 499 -10.06 -11.31 9.96
N GLU A 500 -10.09 -12.57 10.39
CA GLU A 500 -11.32 -13.32 10.66
C GLU A 500 -12.16 -12.66 11.75
N ALA A 501 -11.54 -12.30 12.89
CA ALA A 501 -12.21 -11.61 14.00
C ALA A 501 -12.76 -10.24 13.57
N ILE A 502 -12.02 -9.46 12.78
CA ILE A 502 -12.47 -8.17 12.22
C ILE A 502 -13.68 -8.38 11.32
N THR A 503 -13.62 -9.36 10.42
CA THR A 503 -14.71 -9.66 9.49
C THR A 503 -16.00 -10.03 10.26
N ALA A 504 -15.90 -10.90 11.26
CA ALA A 504 -17.02 -11.27 12.14
C ALA A 504 -17.57 -10.06 12.91
N GLY A 505 -16.70 -9.18 13.41
CA GLY A 505 -17.09 -7.98 14.18
C GLY A 505 -17.79 -6.88 13.36
N PHE A 506 -17.77 -6.97 12.03
CA PHE A 506 -18.55 -6.09 11.14
C PHE A 506 -19.75 -6.80 10.48
N ALA A 507 -19.86 -8.13 10.57
CA ALA A 507 -21.02 -8.88 10.08
C ALA A 507 -22.20 -8.85 11.07
N SER A 508 -21.95 -8.51 12.32
CA SER A 508 -22.92 -8.29 13.41
C SER A 508 -23.33 -6.82 13.43
#